data_f75c891fd53cd559c67a7f6f0e41e468
#
_entry.id   f75c891fd53cd559c67a7f6f0e41e468
#
_cell.length_a   1.000
_cell.length_b   1.000
_cell.length_c   1.000
_cell.angle_alpha   90.00
_cell.angle_beta   90.00
_cell.angle_gamma   90.00
#
_symmetry.space_group_name_H-M   'P 1'
#
loop_
_entity.id
_entity.type
_entity.pdbx_description
1 polymer ?
#
loop_
_entity_poly.entity_id
_entity_poly.type
_entity_poly.pdbx_seq_one_letter_code
_entity_poly.pdbx_strand_id
1 'polypeptide(L)'
;MGIQKTFAGALVAVAMTIAPFAAHAENKPVDITFGGKATAQVKHNGKIITIQRVQDNGNNVDASFAKTSRPCPPFCIQPISLAPGVETIGENEMIDYLEQMSAGDDSILVIDSRTPNWVARGQIPGAVNLPWTKLNTAKGADPLSIGEIMEGEFGANQFDGLWKFAKAKTLVMYCNGMWCGQSPANIKALLDFGYPAHKIKWYRGGMQNWSNLGLTTVKP
;
A
#
# COMPACT_ATOMS: atom_id res chain seq x y z
N MET A 1 2.93 -57.50 81.53
CA MET A 1 3.44 -56.13 81.49
C MET A 1 4.01 -55.89 80.16
N GLY A 2 3.23 -55.48 79.16
CA GLY A 2 3.64 -55.33 77.76
C GLY A 2 3.58 -53.83 77.37
N ILE A 3 4.71 -53.34 76.90
CA ILE A 3 4.86 -51.95 76.46
C ILE A 3 4.58 -51.90 75.00
N GLN A 4 3.48 -51.25 74.54
CA GLN A 4 3.20 -50.94 73.18
C GLN A 4 3.99 -49.70 72.79
N LYS A 5 4.84 -49.83 71.79
CA LYS A 5 5.51 -48.70 71.13
C LYS A 5 4.69 -48.29 69.88
N THR A 6 4.07 -47.12 69.94
CA THR A 6 3.42 -46.46 68.83
C THR A 6 4.47 -45.74 67.98
N PHE A 7 4.60 -46.13 66.71
CA PHE A 7 5.38 -45.40 65.69
C PHE A 7 4.46 -44.36 65.03
N ALA A 8 4.73 -43.08 65.25
CA ALA A 8 4.13 -42.01 64.47
C ALA A 8 4.91 -41.77 63.18
N GLY A 9 4.29 -42.15 62.04
CA GLY A 9 4.87 -41.86 60.72
C GLY A 9 4.49 -40.45 60.29
N ALA A 10 5.46 -39.58 60.13
CA ALA A 10 5.26 -38.23 59.52
C ALA A 10 5.21 -38.35 58.01
N LEU A 11 4.07 -38.08 57.39
CA LEU A 11 3.92 -37.91 55.95
C LEU A 11 4.38 -36.50 55.55
N VAL A 12 5.53 -36.43 54.88
CA VAL A 12 6.01 -35.17 54.24
C VAL A 12 5.33 -35.06 52.87
N ALA A 13 4.31 -34.19 52.75
CA ALA A 13 3.73 -33.86 51.47
C ALA A 13 4.63 -32.85 50.74
N VAL A 14 5.31 -33.30 49.69
CA VAL A 14 6.04 -32.42 48.78
C VAL A 14 5.07 -31.81 47.83
N ALA A 15 4.71 -30.55 48.04
CA ALA A 15 3.93 -29.76 47.08
C ALA A 15 4.83 -29.33 45.92
N MET A 16 4.74 -30.03 44.76
CA MET A 16 5.32 -29.56 43.52
C MET A 16 4.53 -28.35 42.99
N THR A 17 5.06 -27.16 43.15
CA THR A 17 4.56 -25.96 42.48
C THR A 17 4.94 -26.02 40.99
N ILE A 18 4.00 -26.39 40.15
CA ILE A 18 4.12 -26.26 38.71
C ILE A 18 3.94 -24.77 38.41
N ALA A 19 5.04 -24.03 38.24
CA ALA A 19 4.99 -22.70 37.68
C ALA A 19 4.54 -22.80 36.20
N PRO A 20 3.52 -22.04 35.77
CA PRO A 20 3.18 -22.03 34.36
C PRO A 20 4.35 -21.40 33.59
N PHE A 21 5.00 -22.18 32.75
CA PHE A 21 5.89 -21.67 31.71
C PHE A 21 4.99 -20.86 30.76
N ALA A 22 4.89 -19.55 30.94
CA ALA A 22 4.43 -18.67 29.90
C ALA A 22 5.46 -18.76 28.75
N ALA A 23 5.15 -19.56 27.76
CA ALA A 23 5.88 -19.53 26.50
C ALA A 23 5.69 -18.13 25.91
N HIS A 24 6.66 -17.25 26.13
CA HIS A 24 6.75 -16.03 25.36
C HIS A 24 6.95 -16.46 23.91
N ALA A 25 5.94 -16.31 23.08
CA ALA A 25 6.09 -16.47 21.65
C ALA A 25 7.17 -15.46 21.23
N GLU A 26 8.34 -15.97 20.86
CA GLU A 26 9.46 -15.17 20.38
C GLU A 26 8.96 -14.45 19.12
N ASN A 27 8.83 -13.12 19.16
CA ASN A 27 8.44 -12.34 17.99
C ASN A 27 9.51 -12.49 16.92
N LYS A 28 9.19 -13.21 15.86
CA LYS A 28 10.06 -13.34 14.70
C LYS A 28 10.05 -12.04 13.91
N PRO A 29 11.19 -11.61 13.34
CA PRO A 29 11.25 -10.45 12.46
C PRO A 29 10.25 -10.57 11.32
N VAL A 30 9.57 -9.46 11.02
CA VAL A 30 8.58 -9.37 9.93
C VAL A 30 9.21 -8.59 8.79
N ASP A 31 9.89 -9.30 7.89
CA ASP A 31 10.53 -8.70 6.73
C ASP A 31 9.51 -8.36 5.63
N ILE A 32 9.88 -7.43 4.73
CA ILE A 32 9.07 -7.08 3.57
C ILE A 32 9.12 -8.21 2.54
N THR A 33 10.34 -8.72 2.25
CA THR A 33 10.52 -9.76 1.22
C THR A 33 11.17 -11.01 1.79
N PHE A 34 10.90 -12.14 1.16
CA PHE A 34 11.68 -13.35 1.35
C PHE A 34 13.12 -13.09 0.87
N GLY A 35 14.09 -13.32 1.74
CA GLY A 35 15.51 -13.04 1.43
C GLY A 35 16.07 -11.77 2.07
N GLY A 36 15.28 -11.10 2.96
CA GLY A 36 15.85 -10.19 3.94
C GLY A 36 15.74 -8.70 3.67
N LYS A 37 14.88 -8.22 2.76
CA LYS A 37 14.53 -6.77 2.75
C LYS A 37 13.59 -6.51 3.93
N ALA A 38 14.11 -6.00 5.02
CA ALA A 38 13.32 -5.63 6.19
C ALA A 38 12.67 -4.25 6.04
N THR A 39 13.36 -3.32 5.38
CA THR A 39 12.92 -1.92 5.24
C THR A 39 13.25 -1.37 3.85
N ALA A 40 12.55 -0.29 3.46
CA ALA A 40 12.88 0.55 2.32
C ALA A 40 12.87 2.03 2.73
N GLN A 41 13.77 2.84 2.15
CA GLN A 41 13.86 4.26 2.46
C GLN A 41 13.29 5.09 1.32
N VAL A 42 12.29 5.92 1.61
CA VAL A 42 11.64 6.74 0.60
C VAL A 42 11.54 8.20 1.03
N LYS A 43 11.60 9.12 0.06
CA LYS A 43 11.36 10.55 0.28
C LYS A 43 9.85 10.82 0.25
N HIS A 44 9.36 11.55 1.24
CA HIS A 44 7.99 12.06 1.27
C HIS A 44 7.97 13.46 1.87
N ASN A 45 7.49 14.45 1.12
CA ASN A 45 7.47 15.87 1.55
C ASN A 45 8.81 16.35 2.13
N GLY A 46 9.92 16.02 1.45
CA GLY A 46 11.28 16.43 1.83
C GLY A 46 11.90 15.64 3.00
N LYS A 47 11.20 14.67 3.58
CA LYS A 47 11.68 13.83 4.68
C LYS A 47 11.92 12.40 4.19
N ILE A 48 12.89 11.71 4.80
CA ILE A 48 13.07 10.27 4.60
C ILE A 48 12.12 9.53 5.53
N ILE A 49 11.32 8.65 4.95
CA ILE A 49 10.38 7.76 5.64
C ILE A 49 10.86 6.33 5.44
N THR A 50 10.93 5.56 6.52
CA THR A 50 11.21 4.13 6.46
C THR A 50 9.91 3.37 6.24
N ILE A 51 9.79 2.70 5.10
CA ILE A 51 8.76 1.69 4.87
C ILE A 51 9.24 0.40 5.53
N GLN A 52 8.40 -0.16 6.41
CA GLN A 52 8.60 -1.45 7.04
C GLN A 52 7.26 -2.08 7.37
N ARG A 53 7.25 -3.35 7.68
CA ARG A 53 6.06 -4.00 8.23
C ARG A 53 5.98 -3.78 9.75
N VAL A 54 4.76 -3.82 10.31
CA VAL A 54 4.57 -3.83 11.76
C VAL A 54 5.25 -5.07 12.34
N GLN A 55 6.06 -4.87 13.38
CA GLN A 55 6.87 -5.95 13.99
C GLN A 55 6.13 -6.74 15.08
N ASP A 56 4.95 -6.30 15.48
CA ASP A 56 4.07 -7.06 16.38
C ASP A 56 3.38 -8.19 15.59
N ASN A 57 3.74 -9.44 15.87
CA ASN A 57 3.16 -10.62 15.22
C ASN A 57 1.67 -10.83 15.58
N GLY A 58 1.18 -10.18 16.62
CA GLY A 58 -0.24 -10.15 17.01
C GLY A 58 -1.05 -9.02 16.39
N ASN A 59 -0.43 -8.15 15.58
CA ASN A 59 -1.09 -7.00 14.98
C ASN A 59 -2.24 -7.42 14.06
N ASN A 60 -3.32 -6.64 14.10
CA ASN A 60 -4.48 -6.81 13.25
C ASN A 60 -4.65 -5.61 12.33
N VAL A 61 -5.33 -5.82 11.19
CA VAL A 61 -5.66 -4.74 10.27
C VAL A 61 -6.52 -3.68 10.96
N ASP A 62 -6.24 -2.40 10.66
CA ASP A 62 -7.05 -1.28 11.13
C ASP A 62 -8.52 -1.47 10.71
N ALA A 63 -9.46 -1.18 11.62
CA ALA A 63 -10.90 -1.39 11.41
C ALA A 63 -11.45 -0.68 10.15
N SER A 64 -10.84 0.43 9.71
CA SER A 64 -11.21 1.13 8.48
C SER A 64 -10.97 0.31 7.20
N PHE A 65 -10.03 -0.66 7.25
CA PHE A 65 -9.73 -1.60 6.16
C PHE A 65 -10.38 -2.97 6.35
N ALA A 66 -10.99 -3.25 7.50
CA ALA A 66 -11.65 -4.53 7.78
C ALA A 66 -12.99 -4.73 7.05
N LYS A 67 -13.55 -3.67 6.47
CA LYS A 67 -14.83 -3.74 5.75
C LYS A 67 -14.69 -4.57 4.47
N THR A 68 -15.35 -5.72 4.41
CA THR A 68 -15.30 -6.66 3.29
C THR A 68 -16.41 -6.46 2.26
N SER A 69 -17.60 -6.02 2.69
CA SER A 69 -18.78 -5.90 1.83
C SER A 69 -19.07 -4.45 1.45
N ARG A 70 -19.23 -4.20 0.14
CA ARG A 70 -19.51 -2.88 -0.43
C ARG A 70 -20.52 -3.01 -1.58
N PRO A 71 -21.44 -2.05 -1.77
CA PRO A 71 -22.39 -2.10 -2.89
C PRO A 71 -21.67 -1.99 -4.24
N CYS A 72 -22.06 -2.80 -5.20
CA CYS A 72 -21.60 -2.73 -6.58
C CYS A 72 -22.80 -2.45 -7.51
N PRO A 73 -22.80 -1.33 -8.25
CA PRO A 73 -21.87 -0.22 -8.26
C PRO A 73 -21.93 0.65 -6.99
N PRO A 74 -20.93 1.51 -6.68
CA PRO A 74 -19.73 1.78 -7.46
C PRO A 74 -18.51 0.92 -7.07
N PHE A 75 -18.61 0.08 -6.05
CA PHE A 75 -17.46 -0.63 -5.47
C PHE A 75 -17.33 -2.07 -6.01
N CYS A 76 -17.38 -2.20 -7.33
CA CYS A 76 -17.26 -3.50 -7.99
C CYS A 76 -15.81 -3.97 -8.02
N ILE A 77 -15.62 -5.30 -7.97
CA ILE A 77 -14.28 -5.92 -8.10
C ILE A 77 -13.72 -5.59 -9.48
N GLN A 78 -12.54 -4.98 -9.51
CA GLN A 78 -11.83 -4.67 -10.74
C GLN A 78 -11.14 -5.92 -11.32
N PRO A 79 -11.00 -6.05 -12.64
CA PRO A 79 -10.27 -7.15 -13.26
C PRO A 79 -8.80 -7.16 -12.84
N ILE A 80 -8.08 -8.24 -13.11
CA ILE A 80 -6.63 -8.30 -12.86
C ILE A 80 -5.84 -7.47 -13.89
N SER A 81 -6.34 -7.38 -15.11
CA SER A 81 -5.78 -6.55 -16.18
C SER A 81 -6.80 -5.50 -16.59
N LEU A 82 -6.40 -4.21 -16.57
CA LEU A 82 -7.28 -3.10 -16.94
C LEU A 82 -7.34 -2.86 -18.45
N ALA A 83 -6.21 -2.94 -19.13
CA ALA A 83 -6.09 -2.72 -20.56
C ALA A 83 -4.82 -3.39 -21.10
N PRO A 84 -4.76 -3.71 -22.40
CA PRO A 84 -3.53 -4.20 -23.03
C PRO A 84 -2.37 -3.23 -22.84
N GLY A 85 -1.23 -3.74 -22.40
CA GLY A 85 0.00 -2.96 -22.18
C GLY A 85 0.07 -2.25 -20.82
N VAL A 86 -1.02 -2.15 -20.06
CA VAL A 86 -1.00 -1.69 -18.65
C VAL A 86 -0.63 -2.87 -17.76
N GLU A 87 0.47 -2.74 -17.05
CA GLU A 87 0.95 -3.77 -16.14
C GLU A 87 0.31 -3.64 -14.77
N THR A 88 -0.23 -4.75 -14.25
CA THR A 88 -0.67 -4.85 -12.86
C THR A 88 0.51 -5.31 -12.01
N ILE A 89 0.81 -4.57 -10.94
CA ILE A 89 1.96 -4.80 -10.05
C ILE A 89 1.51 -5.13 -8.63
N GLY A 90 2.40 -5.75 -7.87
CA GLY A 90 2.27 -6.03 -6.45
C GLY A 90 3.04 -5.03 -5.57
N GLU A 91 3.15 -5.38 -4.30
CA GLU A 91 3.75 -4.54 -3.27
C GLU A 91 5.26 -4.38 -3.45
N ASN A 92 5.95 -5.43 -3.88
CA ASN A 92 7.40 -5.39 -4.08
C ASN A 92 7.76 -4.40 -5.19
N GLU A 93 7.09 -4.51 -6.35
CA GLU A 93 7.31 -3.60 -7.47
C GLU A 93 6.93 -2.16 -7.09
N MET A 94 5.86 -1.97 -6.31
CA MET A 94 5.50 -0.65 -5.79
C MET A 94 6.62 -0.07 -4.93
N ILE A 95 7.20 -0.84 -4.02
CA ILE A 95 8.31 -0.41 -3.17
C ILE A 95 9.55 -0.10 -4.01
N ASP A 96 9.86 -0.93 -4.99
CA ASP A 96 11.01 -0.70 -5.88
C ASP A 96 10.86 0.61 -6.68
N TYR A 97 9.66 0.94 -7.18
CA TYR A 97 9.39 2.22 -7.84
C TYR A 97 9.54 3.42 -6.87
N LEU A 98 9.08 3.28 -5.65
CA LEU A 98 9.22 4.31 -4.61
C LEU A 98 10.69 4.57 -4.25
N GLU A 99 11.51 3.50 -4.13
CA GLU A 99 12.95 3.61 -3.88
C GLU A 99 13.68 4.27 -5.06
N GLN A 100 13.40 3.85 -6.30
CA GLN A 100 13.99 4.45 -7.51
C GLN A 100 13.66 5.96 -7.61
N MET A 101 12.39 6.33 -7.43
CA MET A 101 11.97 7.74 -7.41
C MET A 101 12.67 8.51 -6.27
N SER A 102 12.83 7.91 -5.10
CA SER A 102 13.51 8.53 -3.96
C SER A 102 15.01 8.66 -4.15
N ALA A 103 15.62 7.77 -4.94
CA ALA A 103 17.02 7.85 -5.35
C ALA A 103 17.29 8.95 -6.41
N GLY A 104 16.24 9.56 -6.96
CA GLY A 104 16.34 10.67 -7.90
C GLY A 104 15.96 10.32 -9.33
N ASP A 105 15.33 9.17 -9.57
CA ASP A 105 14.75 8.86 -10.89
C ASP A 105 13.48 9.69 -11.10
N ASP A 106 13.61 10.78 -11.85
CA ASP A 106 12.54 11.72 -12.19
C ASP A 106 11.65 11.22 -13.34
N SER A 107 12.01 10.09 -13.97
CA SER A 107 11.20 9.42 -15.00
C SER A 107 10.05 8.59 -14.42
N ILE A 108 9.92 8.53 -13.09
CA ILE A 108 8.87 7.79 -12.38
C ILE A 108 8.01 8.75 -11.56
N LEU A 109 6.72 8.48 -11.50
CA LEU A 109 5.79 9.17 -10.60
C LEU A 109 4.79 8.19 -10.00
N VAL A 110 4.80 8.08 -8.67
CA VAL A 110 3.83 7.26 -7.93
C VAL A 110 2.63 8.13 -7.52
N ILE A 111 1.43 7.74 -7.93
CA ILE A 111 0.20 8.53 -7.85
C ILE A 111 -0.85 7.84 -7.00
N ASP A 112 -1.28 8.53 -5.94
CA ASP A 112 -2.51 8.23 -5.22
C ASP A 112 -3.71 8.87 -5.94
N SER A 113 -4.51 8.06 -6.60
CA SER A 113 -5.68 8.52 -7.37
C SER A 113 -6.91 8.82 -6.51
N ARG A 114 -6.81 8.65 -5.19
CA ARG A 114 -7.94 8.84 -4.28
C ARG A 114 -8.28 10.31 -4.09
N THR A 115 -9.55 10.54 -3.72
CA THR A 115 -9.99 11.87 -3.28
C THR A 115 -9.33 12.26 -1.94
N PRO A 116 -9.14 13.57 -1.65
CA PRO A 116 -8.42 14.03 -0.45
C PRO A 116 -8.95 13.49 0.88
N ASN A 117 -10.25 13.27 1.01
CA ASN A 117 -10.86 12.68 2.21
C ASN A 117 -10.44 11.22 2.48
N TRP A 118 -10.02 10.47 1.46
CA TRP A 118 -9.41 9.15 1.62
C TRP A 118 -7.93 9.26 1.98
N VAL A 119 -7.22 10.19 1.34
CA VAL A 119 -5.78 10.43 1.60
C VAL A 119 -5.54 10.87 3.04
N ALA A 120 -6.43 11.70 3.60
CA ALA A 120 -6.36 12.14 5.00
C ALA A 120 -6.35 10.99 6.03
N ARG A 121 -6.78 9.78 5.65
CA ARG A 121 -6.75 8.58 6.51
C ARG A 121 -5.41 7.85 6.49
N GLY A 122 -4.56 8.16 5.53
CA GLY A 122 -3.25 7.57 5.32
C GLY A 122 -2.95 7.40 3.84
N GLN A 123 -1.68 7.47 3.49
CA GLN A 123 -1.15 7.41 2.13
C GLN A 123 0.12 6.54 2.13
N ILE A 124 0.45 5.94 1.00
CA ILE A 124 1.75 5.29 0.78
C ILE A 124 2.83 6.38 0.78
N PRO A 125 3.89 6.26 1.60
CA PRO A 125 4.98 7.24 1.59
C PRO A 125 5.61 7.40 0.22
N GLY A 126 5.92 8.62 -0.19
CA GLY A 126 6.51 8.92 -1.51
C GLY A 126 5.50 9.17 -2.62
N ALA A 127 4.25 8.73 -2.48
CA ALA A 127 3.22 8.99 -3.48
C ALA A 127 2.75 10.47 -3.45
N VAL A 128 2.40 11.01 -4.63
CA VAL A 128 1.71 12.29 -4.77
C VAL A 128 0.21 12.06 -4.92
N ASN A 129 -0.62 12.94 -4.38
CA ASN A 129 -2.06 12.83 -4.57
C ASN A 129 -2.51 13.56 -5.85
N LEU A 130 -3.03 12.80 -6.79
CA LEU A 130 -3.74 13.32 -7.97
C LEU A 130 -5.12 12.68 -8.03
N PRO A 131 -6.15 13.31 -7.47
CA PRO A 131 -7.50 12.77 -7.46
C PRO A 131 -8.00 12.44 -8.88
N TRP A 132 -8.63 11.28 -9.04
CA TRP A 132 -9.15 10.80 -10.33
C TRP A 132 -10.08 11.78 -11.05
N THR A 133 -10.69 12.70 -10.32
CA THR A 133 -11.55 13.75 -10.88
C THR A 133 -10.77 14.78 -11.69
N LYS A 134 -9.47 14.92 -11.47
CA LYS A 134 -8.61 15.91 -12.14
C LYS A 134 -8.32 15.59 -13.62
N LEU A 135 -8.43 14.32 -14.01
CA LEU A 135 -8.29 13.88 -15.41
C LEU A 135 -9.64 13.51 -16.05
N ASN A 136 -10.75 13.65 -15.34
CA ASN A 136 -12.05 13.18 -15.78
C ASN A 136 -12.96 14.35 -16.17
N THR A 137 -13.13 14.57 -17.48
CA THR A 137 -13.97 15.64 -18.03
C THR A 137 -15.44 15.51 -17.61
N ALA A 138 -15.96 14.28 -17.46
CA ALA A 138 -17.33 14.04 -16.96
C ALA A 138 -17.50 14.40 -15.47
N LYS A 139 -16.38 14.69 -14.76
CA LYS A 139 -16.36 15.16 -13.36
C LYS A 139 -15.91 16.63 -13.25
N GLY A 140 -15.91 17.35 -14.37
CA GLY A 140 -15.64 18.78 -14.41
C GLY A 140 -14.16 19.15 -14.58
N ALA A 141 -13.29 18.19 -14.91
CA ALA A 141 -11.94 18.55 -15.32
C ALA A 141 -11.96 19.23 -16.68
N ASP A 142 -11.41 20.41 -16.78
CA ASP A 142 -11.32 21.15 -18.04
C ASP A 142 -10.05 20.76 -18.82
N PRO A 143 -10.07 20.89 -20.16
CA PRO A 143 -8.95 20.49 -21.01
C PRO A 143 -7.64 21.23 -20.71
N LEU A 144 -7.70 22.49 -20.25
CA LEU A 144 -6.50 23.28 -19.92
C LEU A 144 -5.82 22.70 -18.67
N SER A 145 -6.57 22.48 -17.59
CA SER A 145 -6.05 21.88 -16.36
C SER A 145 -5.49 20.47 -16.61
N ILE A 146 -6.11 19.68 -17.50
CA ILE A 146 -5.59 18.38 -17.90
C ILE A 146 -4.26 18.56 -18.63
N GLY A 147 -4.18 19.52 -19.55
CA GLY A 147 -2.95 19.86 -20.25
C GLY A 147 -1.82 20.22 -19.33
N GLU A 148 -2.05 21.08 -18.34
CA GLU A 148 -1.07 21.47 -17.31
C GLU A 148 -0.54 20.26 -16.52
N ILE A 149 -1.39 19.31 -16.17
CA ILE A 149 -0.98 18.07 -15.51
C ILE A 149 -0.14 17.20 -16.44
N MET A 150 -0.58 17.03 -17.67
CA MET A 150 0.11 16.21 -18.67
C MET A 150 1.53 16.73 -18.97
N GLU A 151 1.68 18.05 -19.10
CA GLU A 151 2.97 18.69 -19.37
C GLU A 151 3.82 18.82 -18.10
N GLY A 152 3.27 19.43 -17.04
CA GLY A 152 4.01 19.77 -15.85
C GLY A 152 4.36 18.57 -14.98
N GLU A 153 3.41 17.66 -14.77
CA GLU A 153 3.60 16.54 -13.86
C GLU A 153 4.10 15.28 -14.58
N PHE A 154 3.57 15.00 -15.78
CA PHE A 154 3.81 13.72 -16.47
C PHE A 154 4.89 13.81 -17.56
N GLY A 155 5.38 15.02 -17.89
CA GLY A 155 6.42 15.20 -18.89
C GLY A 155 5.99 14.90 -20.33
N ALA A 156 4.69 14.90 -20.60
CA ALA A 156 4.17 14.89 -21.96
C ALA A 156 4.31 16.30 -22.57
N ASN A 157 4.37 16.41 -23.89
CA ASN A 157 4.37 17.70 -24.59
C ASN A 157 3.30 17.69 -25.66
N GLN A 158 2.68 18.86 -25.92
CA GLN A 158 1.76 19.02 -27.02
C GLN A 158 2.45 19.70 -28.21
N PHE A 159 2.28 19.15 -29.40
CA PHE A 159 2.76 19.73 -30.63
C PHE A 159 1.70 19.58 -31.73
N ASP A 160 1.31 20.67 -32.37
CA ASP A 160 0.23 20.74 -33.36
C ASP A 160 -1.08 20.06 -32.89
N GLY A 161 -1.46 20.26 -31.62
CA GLY A 161 -2.64 19.68 -31.04
C GLY A 161 -2.53 18.18 -30.69
N LEU A 162 -1.39 17.55 -30.93
CA LEU A 162 -1.14 16.13 -30.64
C LEU A 162 -0.19 15.96 -29.46
N TRP A 163 -0.52 15.04 -28.57
CA TRP A 163 0.35 14.67 -27.45
C TRP A 163 1.58 13.88 -27.92
N LYS A 164 2.73 14.23 -27.37
CA LYS A 164 4.02 13.53 -27.55
C LYS A 164 4.50 13.03 -26.20
N PHE A 165 4.83 11.74 -26.13
CA PHE A 165 5.16 11.04 -24.91
C PHE A 165 6.61 10.55 -24.82
N ALA A 166 7.50 11.06 -25.67
CA ALA A 166 8.90 10.61 -25.72
C ALA A 166 9.61 10.77 -24.34
N LYS A 167 9.30 11.87 -23.63
CA LYS A 167 9.85 12.18 -22.31
C LYS A 167 8.85 11.90 -21.16
N ALA A 168 7.70 11.31 -21.47
CA ALA A 168 6.68 11.05 -20.47
C ALA A 168 7.17 10.04 -19.43
N LYS A 169 6.78 10.27 -18.17
CA LYS A 169 7.14 9.44 -17.02
C LYS A 169 6.43 8.10 -17.03
N THR A 170 6.98 7.14 -16.31
CA THR A 170 6.26 5.94 -15.88
C THR A 170 5.36 6.33 -14.72
N LEU A 171 4.06 6.11 -14.87
CA LEU A 171 3.04 6.43 -13.87
C LEU A 171 2.64 5.17 -13.12
N VAL A 172 2.90 5.12 -11.82
CA VAL A 172 2.54 4.02 -10.94
C VAL A 172 1.31 4.44 -10.12
N MET A 173 0.16 3.85 -10.39
CA MET A 173 -1.12 4.37 -9.92
C MET A 173 -1.84 3.40 -9.00
N TYR A 174 -2.38 3.91 -7.90
CA TYR A 174 -3.19 3.12 -6.98
C TYR A 174 -4.41 3.90 -6.43
N CYS A 175 -5.29 3.17 -5.75
CA CYS A 175 -6.38 3.74 -4.96
C CYS A 175 -6.66 2.91 -3.69
N ASN A 176 -7.93 2.71 -3.30
CA ASN A 176 -8.24 2.06 -2.02
C ASN A 176 -8.04 0.54 -2.01
N GLY A 177 -8.13 -0.13 -3.16
CA GLY A 177 -8.03 -1.59 -3.23
C GLY A 177 -8.72 -2.18 -4.46
N MET A 178 -8.82 -3.49 -4.53
CA MET A 178 -9.32 -4.26 -5.68
C MET A 178 -10.77 -3.93 -6.10
N TRP A 179 -11.54 -3.30 -5.23
CA TRP A 179 -12.92 -2.85 -5.47
C TRP A 179 -13.01 -1.37 -5.83
N CYS A 180 -11.90 -0.65 -5.90
CA CYS A 180 -11.86 0.79 -6.11
C CYS A 180 -11.69 1.14 -7.57
N GLY A 181 -12.60 1.96 -8.12
CA GLY A 181 -12.55 2.42 -9.51
C GLY A 181 -11.79 3.72 -9.75
N GLN A 182 -11.14 4.32 -8.74
CA GLN A 182 -10.55 5.66 -8.88
C GLN A 182 -9.25 5.63 -9.71
N SER A 183 -8.31 4.73 -9.42
CA SER A 183 -7.13 4.56 -10.29
C SER A 183 -7.47 3.98 -11.67
N PRO A 184 -8.39 3.00 -11.81
CA PRO A 184 -8.90 2.62 -13.12
C PRO A 184 -9.46 3.77 -13.95
N ALA A 185 -10.19 4.71 -13.33
CA ALA A 185 -10.71 5.88 -14.02
C ALA A 185 -9.60 6.82 -14.51
N ASN A 186 -8.57 7.07 -13.70
CA ASN A 186 -7.39 7.84 -14.12
C ASN A 186 -6.65 7.15 -15.27
N ILE A 187 -6.42 5.85 -15.15
CA ILE A 187 -5.74 5.04 -16.18
C ILE A 187 -6.52 5.10 -17.50
N LYS A 188 -7.85 4.92 -17.44
CA LYS A 188 -8.68 5.03 -18.63
C LYS A 188 -8.57 6.42 -19.28
N ALA A 189 -8.66 7.49 -18.50
CA ALA A 189 -8.53 8.85 -19.02
C ALA A 189 -7.17 9.07 -19.71
N LEU A 190 -6.07 8.60 -19.11
CA LEU A 190 -4.74 8.69 -19.71
C LEU A 190 -4.65 7.93 -21.03
N LEU A 191 -5.21 6.73 -21.11
CA LEU A 191 -5.25 5.93 -22.35
C LEU A 191 -6.10 6.62 -23.43
N ASP A 192 -7.22 7.26 -23.06
CA ASP A 192 -8.07 8.03 -23.97
C ASP A 192 -7.31 9.27 -24.52
N PHE A 193 -6.34 9.83 -23.77
CA PHE A 193 -5.42 10.88 -24.26
C PHE A 193 -4.23 10.31 -25.07
N GLY A 194 -4.13 9.01 -25.23
CA GLY A 194 -3.05 8.35 -25.94
C GLY A 194 -1.77 8.14 -25.14
N TYR A 195 -1.82 8.25 -23.81
CA TYR A 195 -0.66 7.96 -22.96
C TYR A 195 -0.19 6.51 -23.17
N PRO A 196 1.12 6.26 -23.36
CA PRO A 196 1.61 4.93 -23.66
C PRO A 196 1.30 3.91 -22.57
N ALA A 197 0.51 2.89 -22.87
CA ALA A 197 0.04 1.91 -21.91
C ALA A 197 1.19 1.22 -21.15
N HIS A 198 2.33 0.94 -21.82
CA HIS A 198 3.51 0.32 -21.18
C HIS A 198 4.17 1.22 -20.11
N LYS A 199 3.91 2.52 -20.13
CA LYS A 199 4.35 3.49 -19.11
C LYS A 199 3.37 3.63 -17.95
N ILE A 200 2.29 2.87 -17.95
CA ILE A 200 1.29 2.88 -16.84
C ILE A 200 1.41 1.56 -16.08
N LYS A 201 1.63 1.67 -14.78
CA LYS A 201 1.65 0.57 -13.82
C LYS A 201 0.48 0.72 -12.86
N TRP A 202 -0.22 -0.35 -12.59
CA TRP A 202 -1.37 -0.32 -11.71
C TRP A 202 -1.15 -1.20 -10.49
N TYR A 203 -0.98 -0.57 -9.34
CA TYR A 203 -0.99 -1.28 -8.06
C TYR A 203 -2.44 -1.53 -7.63
N ARG A 204 -2.97 -2.70 -8.07
CA ARG A 204 -4.37 -3.08 -7.88
C ARG A 204 -4.74 -3.26 -6.41
N GLY A 205 -3.82 -3.75 -5.59
CA GLY A 205 -4.00 -4.00 -4.16
C GLY A 205 -4.35 -2.74 -3.38
N GLY A 206 -3.75 -1.61 -3.74
CA GLY A 206 -3.99 -0.30 -3.15
C GLY A 206 -3.77 -0.26 -1.64
N MET A 207 -4.37 0.72 -0.99
CA MET A 207 -4.24 0.91 0.45
C MET A 207 -4.72 -0.27 1.28
N GLN A 208 -5.70 -1.03 0.81
CA GLN A 208 -6.21 -2.19 1.56
C GLN A 208 -5.15 -3.29 1.70
N ASN A 209 -4.51 -3.69 0.58
CA ASN A 209 -3.45 -4.69 0.65
C ASN A 209 -2.22 -4.15 1.39
N TRP A 210 -1.84 -2.89 1.14
CA TRP A 210 -0.76 -2.22 1.85
C TRP A 210 -0.94 -2.30 3.36
N SER A 211 -2.16 -2.01 3.84
CA SER A 211 -2.51 -2.05 5.27
C SER A 211 -2.63 -3.48 5.80
N ASN A 212 -3.15 -4.42 5.01
CA ASN A 212 -3.24 -5.84 5.40
C ASN A 212 -1.86 -6.46 5.63
N LEU A 213 -0.84 -5.96 4.95
CA LEU A 213 0.56 -6.37 5.15
C LEU A 213 1.25 -5.60 6.28
N GLY A 214 0.57 -4.68 6.94
CA GLY A 214 1.13 -3.87 8.01
C GLY A 214 2.25 -2.93 7.54
N LEU A 215 2.22 -2.50 6.28
CA LEU A 215 3.22 -1.58 5.72
C LEU A 215 3.01 -0.15 6.19
N THR A 216 4.10 0.59 6.36
CA THR A 216 4.11 1.98 6.82
C THR A 216 3.21 2.88 5.98
N THR A 217 2.39 3.70 6.64
CA THR A 217 1.60 4.76 6.02
C THR A 217 1.97 6.11 6.61
N VAL A 218 1.74 7.20 5.85
CA VAL A 218 1.88 8.58 6.33
C VAL A 218 0.55 9.30 6.21
N LYS A 219 0.35 10.32 7.04
CA LYS A 219 -0.74 11.29 6.87
C LYS A 219 -0.19 12.53 6.17
N PRO A 220 -1.00 13.22 5.34
CA PRO A 220 -0.61 14.49 4.71
C PRO A 220 -0.20 15.54 5.71
#